data_e90dbebcf548d0b74ecef3d6cc4af423
#
_entry.id   e90dbebcf548d0b74ecef3d6cc4af423
#
_cell.length_a   1.000
_cell.length_b   1.000
_cell.length_c   1.000
_cell.angle_alpha   90.00
_cell.angle_beta   90.00
_cell.angle_gamma   90.00
#
_symmetry.space_group_name_H-M   'P 1'
#
loop_
_entity.id
_entity.type
_entity.pdbx_description
1 polymer ?
#
loop_
_entity_poly.entity_id
_entity_poly.type
_entity_poly.pdbx_seq_one_letter_code
_entity_poly.pdbx_strand_id
1 'polypeptide(L)'
;PAGVGKTMYTKHYLDKISKKQKTPCDWCYIYNFENPNEPIALPLHAGQGKEFKEQMEVFIKDIKNDLKNTFNNEDFEKEKALIAQTYEEKREALMVKLNKKSEKYGFQVKSAQNGIYMMPIINGKAIEQEEFEKLDDKTKQNFEDNSSIVQEQILQVISEIKNIEQESQKKLSEWQSNVALLTINAHINYIRSKFKRNKKISTFLENIKKDILKNIDYFLAEPQNETQQMPGPRPEPPKPWENYRVNLFIDNSAQEGAPVIMDSNYSYHNIFGKLEYENYYGSLKTDYTMLKPGLLHKANGGYIIFQAHDLIENAVCYEGLKKALRQKQLLIENTADPRSPMVMVSLKPEPIPLDLKVIIVGDEQIYQTLLAVDYDFRKLFKIKVEFEDSSDNTEENMNKLARFIHGFCEQEQL
;
A
#
# COMPACT_ATOMS: atom_id res chain seq x y z
N PRO A 1 -0.80 -7.35 49.72
CA PRO A 1 -0.34 -6.15 50.43
C PRO A 1 0.45 -5.23 49.48
N ALA A 2 0.47 -3.91 49.73
CA ALA A 2 1.29 -2.97 48.98
C ALA A 2 2.76 -3.10 49.42
N GLY A 3 3.70 -2.84 48.51
CA GLY A 3 5.15 -2.78 48.87
C GLY A 3 5.89 -4.12 48.97
N VAL A 4 5.24 -5.27 48.76
CA VAL A 4 5.88 -6.60 48.86
C VAL A 4 6.62 -7.03 47.56
N GLY A 5 6.90 -6.14 46.67
CA GLY A 5 7.68 -6.43 45.44
C GLY A 5 6.97 -7.27 44.37
N LYS A 6 5.64 -7.42 44.43
CA LYS A 6 4.85 -8.27 43.50
C LYS A 6 5.20 -8.03 42.03
N THR A 7 5.21 -6.79 41.62
CA THR A 7 5.45 -6.40 40.22
C THR A 7 6.86 -6.77 39.77
N MET A 8 7.87 -6.43 40.58
CA MET A 8 9.28 -6.74 40.27
C MET A 8 9.54 -8.24 40.22
N TYR A 9 9.03 -8.98 41.20
CA TYR A 9 9.17 -10.43 41.23
C TYR A 9 8.50 -11.08 40.02
N THR A 10 7.27 -10.67 39.70
CA THR A 10 6.54 -11.19 38.55
C THR A 10 7.30 -10.93 37.26
N LYS A 11 7.79 -9.70 37.07
CA LYS A 11 8.58 -9.34 35.86
C LYS A 11 9.85 -10.19 35.80
N HIS A 12 10.65 -10.25 36.87
CA HIS A 12 11.89 -11.04 36.87
C HIS A 12 11.64 -12.52 36.58
N TYR A 13 10.60 -13.10 37.16
CA TYR A 13 10.23 -14.50 36.95
C TYR A 13 9.82 -14.75 35.49
N LEU A 14 9.02 -13.86 34.91
CA LEU A 14 8.59 -13.94 33.53
C LEU A 14 9.76 -13.75 32.55
N ASP A 15 10.66 -12.81 32.79
CA ASP A 15 11.88 -12.58 31.98
C ASP A 15 12.75 -13.84 31.93
N LYS A 16 12.84 -14.58 33.04
CA LYS A 16 13.58 -15.85 33.08
C LYS A 16 12.92 -16.98 32.30
N ILE A 17 11.58 -17.06 32.35
CA ILE A 17 10.82 -18.10 31.63
C ILE A 17 10.71 -17.77 30.14
N SER A 18 10.49 -16.51 29.80
CA SER A 18 10.27 -16.05 28.44
C SER A 18 11.45 -16.31 27.52
N LYS A 19 12.69 -16.20 28.03
CA LYS A 19 13.91 -16.52 27.30
C LYS A 19 13.99 -17.97 26.81
N LYS A 20 13.26 -18.88 27.45
CA LYS A 20 13.19 -20.30 27.06
C LYS A 20 12.08 -20.58 26.03
N GLN A 21 11.25 -19.61 25.75
CA GLN A 21 10.13 -19.73 24.81
C GLN A 21 10.55 -19.30 23.40
N LYS A 22 9.76 -19.69 22.43
CA LYS A 22 10.00 -19.34 21.04
C LYS A 22 9.71 -17.85 20.81
N THR A 23 10.62 -17.16 20.11
CA THR A 23 10.40 -15.79 19.66
C THR A 23 9.17 -15.73 18.74
N PRO A 24 8.21 -14.83 18.97
CA PRO A 24 7.03 -14.69 18.10
C PRO A 24 7.37 -14.12 16.73
N CYS A 25 6.40 -14.23 15.83
CA CYS A 25 6.52 -13.73 14.46
C CYS A 25 6.61 -12.20 14.42
N ASP A 26 7.35 -11.68 13.44
CA ASP A 26 7.20 -10.29 13.00
C ASP A 26 5.82 -10.11 12.36
N TRP A 27 5.27 -8.92 12.45
CA TRP A 27 4.05 -8.54 11.77
C TRP A 27 4.29 -7.35 10.85
N CYS A 28 3.86 -7.49 9.61
CA CYS A 28 3.89 -6.41 8.64
C CYS A 28 2.47 -6.12 8.15
N TYR A 29 2.21 -4.88 7.74
CA TYR A 29 1.06 -4.53 6.92
C TYR A 29 1.51 -4.20 5.51
N ILE A 30 0.78 -4.72 4.54
CA ILE A 30 0.98 -4.49 3.11
C ILE A 30 -0.30 -3.97 2.48
N TYR A 31 -0.16 -3.26 1.37
CA TYR A 31 -1.28 -2.71 0.63
C TYR A 31 -2.18 -3.81 0.06
N ASN A 32 -3.48 -3.59 0.15
CA ASN A 32 -4.49 -4.45 -0.45
C ASN A 32 -4.99 -3.85 -1.75
N PHE A 33 -4.58 -4.41 -2.88
CA PHE A 33 -4.98 -3.94 -4.21
C PHE A 33 -6.45 -4.18 -4.55
N GLU A 34 -7.13 -5.09 -3.85
CA GLU A 34 -8.55 -5.36 -4.02
C GLU A 34 -9.41 -4.39 -3.20
N ASN A 35 -8.99 -4.13 -1.96
CA ASN A 35 -9.66 -3.18 -1.06
C ASN A 35 -8.64 -2.31 -0.32
N PRO A 36 -8.32 -1.12 -0.83
CA PRO A 36 -7.31 -0.23 -0.23
C PRO A 36 -7.57 0.13 1.24
N ASN A 37 -8.83 0.08 1.67
CA ASN A 37 -9.22 0.40 3.04
C ASN A 37 -8.98 -0.75 4.03
N GLU A 38 -8.62 -1.94 3.55
CA GLU A 38 -8.38 -3.14 4.35
C GLU A 38 -6.94 -3.67 4.15
N PRO A 39 -5.92 -3.01 4.71
CA PRO A 39 -4.54 -3.47 4.64
C PRO A 39 -4.38 -4.91 5.16
N ILE A 40 -3.54 -5.69 4.50
CA ILE A 40 -3.35 -7.11 4.78
C ILE A 40 -2.29 -7.29 5.86
N ALA A 41 -2.61 -8.01 6.93
CA ALA A 41 -1.67 -8.43 7.96
C ALA A 41 -0.84 -9.63 7.49
N LEU A 42 0.47 -9.51 7.56
CA LEU A 42 1.43 -10.49 7.07
C LEU A 42 2.31 -10.98 8.22
N PRO A 43 2.15 -12.22 8.71
CA PRO A 43 3.07 -12.82 9.67
C PRO A 43 4.33 -13.34 8.97
N LEU A 44 5.50 -13.05 9.56
CA LEU A 44 6.80 -13.51 9.12
C LEU A 44 7.59 -14.03 10.32
N HIS A 45 8.57 -14.91 10.09
CA HIS A 45 9.45 -15.31 11.19
C HIS A 45 10.25 -14.10 11.69
N ALA A 46 10.62 -14.12 12.99
CA ALA A 46 11.41 -13.05 13.60
C ALA A 46 12.64 -12.69 12.75
N GLY A 47 12.82 -11.41 12.45
CA GLY A 47 13.85 -10.84 11.58
C GLY A 47 13.50 -10.83 10.08
N GLN A 48 12.58 -11.68 9.61
CA GLN A 48 12.19 -11.69 8.20
C GLN A 48 11.32 -10.49 7.80
N GLY A 49 10.60 -9.89 8.75
CA GLY A 49 9.81 -8.69 8.51
C GLY A 49 10.69 -7.51 8.12
N LYS A 50 11.79 -7.34 8.83
CA LYS A 50 12.80 -6.31 8.53
C LYS A 50 13.46 -6.57 7.18
N GLU A 51 13.88 -7.82 6.91
CA GLU A 51 14.47 -8.21 5.64
C GLU A 51 13.50 -7.97 4.47
N PHE A 52 12.22 -8.30 4.63
CA PHE A 52 11.21 -8.10 3.59
C PHE A 52 10.99 -6.61 3.31
N LYS A 53 10.90 -5.77 4.33
CA LYS A 53 10.81 -4.32 4.17
C LYS A 53 12.00 -3.76 3.39
N GLU A 54 13.23 -4.11 3.79
CA GLU A 54 14.45 -3.65 3.12
C GLU A 54 14.51 -4.10 1.65
N GLN A 55 14.14 -5.36 1.35
CA GLN A 55 14.10 -5.86 -0.01
C GLN A 55 13.05 -5.13 -0.88
N MET A 56 11.91 -4.77 -0.31
CA MET A 56 10.89 -4.01 -1.04
C MET A 56 11.31 -2.55 -1.28
N GLU A 57 12.03 -1.93 -0.37
CA GLU A 57 12.60 -0.58 -0.57
C GLU A 57 13.64 -0.58 -1.70
N VAL A 58 14.53 -1.57 -1.72
CA VAL A 58 15.48 -1.79 -2.82
C VAL A 58 14.74 -2.04 -4.14
N PHE A 59 13.76 -2.94 -4.14
CA PHE A 59 12.92 -3.23 -5.30
C PHE A 59 12.29 -1.95 -5.89
N ILE A 60 11.68 -1.11 -5.07
CA ILE A 60 11.03 0.13 -5.52
C ILE A 60 12.04 1.08 -6.18
N LYS A 61 13.24 1.17 -5.62
CA LYS A 61 14.31 2.00 -6.19
C LYS A 61 14.82 1.45 -7.51
N ASP A 62 15.13 0.16 -7.53
CA ASP A 62 15.75 -0.48 -8.68
C ASP A 62 14.79 -0.58 -9.86
N ILE A 63 13.52 -0.98 -9.63
CA ILE A 63 12.53 -1.08 -10.70
C ILE A 63 12.26 0.26 -11.39
N LYS A 64 12.30 1.38 -10.65
CA LYS A 64 12.16 2.72 -11.22
C LYS A 64 13.30 3.06 -12.16
N ASN A 65 14.54 2.74 -11.75
CA ASN A 65 15.72 3.01 -12.53
C ASN A 65 15.80 2.10 -13.75
N ASP A 66 15.55 0.81 -13.55
CA ASP A 66 15.67 -0.19 -14.60
C ASP A 66 14.60 -0.03 -15.68
N LEU A 67 13.36 0.30 -15.31
CA LEU A 67 12.32 0.64 -16.29
C LEU A 67 12.73 1.87 -17.10
N LYS A 68 13.18 2.95 -16.46
CA LYS A 68 13.67 4.13 -17.18
C LYS A 68 14.79 3.81 -18.14
N ASN A 69 15.80 3.07 -17.68
CA ASN A 69 16.92 2.67 -18.52
C ASN A 69 16.49 1.81 -19.70
N THR A 70 15.58 0.86 -19.45
CA THR A 70 15.07 -0.04 -20.47
C THR A 70 14.29 0.71 -21.56
N PHE A 71 13.49 1.69 -21.18
CA PHE A 71 12.68 2.47 -22.13
C PHE A 71 13.45 3.64 -22.78
N ASN A 72 14.59 4.03 -22.23
CA ASN A 72 15.50 5.02 -22.83
C ASN A 72 16.63 4.36 -23.65
N ASN A 73 16.58 3.06 -23.87
CA ASN A 73 17.58 2.34 -24.68
C ASN A 73 17.34 2.59 -26.16
N GLU A 74 18.43 2.65 -26.94
CA GLU A 74 18.40 2.81 -28.41
C GLU A 74 17.55 1.75 -29.11
N ASP A 75 17.55 0.52 -28.61
CA ASP A 75 16.76 -0.57 -29.19
C ASP A 75 15.26 -0.36 -29.01
N PHE A 76 14.86 0.25 -27.88
CA PHE A 76 13.46 0.63 -27.64
C PHE A 76 13.02 1.74 -28.60
N GLU A 77 13.81 2.79 -28.76
CA GLU A 77 13.47 3.90 -29.67
C GLU A 77 13.47 3.45 -31.14
N LYS A 78 14.35 2.53 -31.54
CA LYS A 78 14.35 1.95 -32.91
C LYS A 78 13.05 1.18 -33.18
N GLU A 79 12.61 0.32 -32.26
CA GLU A 79 11.40 -0.48 -32.43
C GLU A 79 10.14 0.40 -32.44
N LYS A 80 10.08 1.41 -31.57
CA LYS A 80 9.02 2.41 -31.55
C LYS A 80 8.94 3.18 -32.88
N ALA A 81 10.10 3.58 -33.38
CA ALA A 81 10.20 4.24 -34.71
C ALA A 81 9.73 3.32 -35.84
N LEU A 82 10.07 2.03 -35.81
CA LEU A 82 9.64 1.04 -36.80
C LEU A 82 8.11 0.85 -36.80
N ILE A 83 7.50 0.77 -35.60
CA ILE A 83 6.03 0.69 -35.45
C ILE A 83 5.37 1.95 -36.02
N ALA A 84 5.90 3.13 -35.70
CA ALA A 84 5.40 4.40 -36.21
C ALA A 84 5.54 4.50 -37.74
N GLN A 85 6.68 4.12 -38.31
CA GLN A 85 6.92 4.09 -39.73
C GLN A 85 5.94 3.15 -40.45
N THR A 86 5.71 1.95 -39.89
CA THR A 86 4.75 0.99 -40.46
C THR A 86 3.32 1.56 -40.49
N TYR A 87 2.96 2.36 -39.47
CA TYR A 87 1.68 3.06 -39.43
C TYR A 87 1.59 4.12 -40.53
N GLU A 88 2.60 4.99 -40.70
CA GLU A 88 2.62 6.03 -41.70
C GLU A 88 2.60 5.46 -43.13
N GLU A 89 3.36 4.41 -43.41
CA GLU A 89 3.34 3.72 -44.70
C GLU A 89 1.94 3.19 -45.07
N LYS A 90 1.24 2.60 -44.12
CA LYS A 90 -0.14 2.13 -44.33
C LYS A 90 -1.11 3.29 -44.55
N ARG A 91 -0.97 4.35 -43.76
CA ARG A 91 -1.78 5.58 -43.92
C ARG A 91 -1.59 6.24 -45.24
N GLU A 92 -0.33 6.40 -45.69
CA GLU A 92 0.00 6.95 -47.01
C GLU A 92 -0.58 6.07 -48.13
N ALA A 93 -0.46 4.75 -48.02
CA ALA A 93 -1.03 3.84 -49.02
C ALA A 93 -2.55 3.98 -49.13
N LEU A 94 -3.27 4.19 -48.02
CA LEU A 94 -4.71 4.46 -48.05
C LEU A 94 -5.02 5.81 -48.68
N MET A 95 -4.25 6.84 -48.34
CA MET A 95 -4.42 8.19 -48.95
C MET A 95 -4.17 8.20 -50.44
N VAL A 96 -3.12 7.51 -50.95
CA VAL A 96 -2.84 7.35 -52.34
C VAL A 96 -3.98 6.61 -53.07
N LYS A 97 -4.52 5.54 -52.46
CA LYS A 97 -5.68 4.82 -53.03
C LYS A 97 -6.93 5.69 -53.08
N LEU A 98 -7.19 6.47 -52.02
CA LEU A 98 -8.31 7.40 -51.97
C LEU A 98 -8.17 8.45 -53.05
N ASN A 99 -7.00 9.08 -53.18
CA ASN A 99 -6.78 10.13 -54.16
C ASN A 99 -6.97 9.63 -55.63
N LYS A 100 -6.41 8.45 -55.96
CA LYS A 100 -6.64 7.79 -57.26
C LYS A 100 -8.10 7.48 -57.56
N LYS A 101 -8.90 7.14 -56.53
CA LYS A 101 -10.35 6.91 -56.71
C LYS A 101 -11.08 8.24 -56.91
N SER A 102 -10.76 9.25 -56.11
CA SER A 102 -11.41 10.57 -56.15
C SER A 102 -11.11 11.34 -57.43
N GLU A 103 -9.91 11.16 -58.01
CA GLU A 103 -9.54 11.74 -59.35
C GLU A 103 -10.50 11.31 -60.46
N LYS A 104 -11.03 10.08 -60.41
CA LYS A 104 -12.02 9.59 -61.37
C LYS A 104 -13.35 10.35 -61.32
N TYR A 105 -13.64 10.94 -60.17
CA TYR A 105 -14.83 11.76 -59.91
C TYR A 105 -14.56 13.27 -60.03
N GLY A 106 -13.32 13.65 -60.44
CA GLY A 106 -12.93 15.04 -60.58
C GLY A 106 -12.49 15.74 -59.31
N PHE A 107 -12.06 14.99 -58.26
CA PHE A 107 -11.60 15.57 -57.02
C PHE A 107 -10.18 15.14 -56.64
N GLN A 108 -9.42 16.06 -56.08
CA GLN A 108 -8.17 15.78 -55.37
C GLN A 108 -8.42 15.81 -53.87
N VAL A 109 -7.94 14.80 -53.16
CA VAL A 109 -8.05 14.69 -51.70
C VAL A 109 -6.72 15.03 -51.08
N LYS A 110 -6.73 15.91 -50.07
CA LYS A 110 -5.55 16.32 -49.29
C LYS A 110 -5.79 16.13 -47.81
N SER A 111 -4.73 15.73 -47.09
CA SER A 111 -4.71 15.66 -45.63
C SER A 111 -4.16 16.97 -45.06
N ALA A 112 -4.82 17.54 -44.06
CA ALA A 112 -4.35 18.67 -43.27
C ALA A 112 -4.42 18.35 -41.80
N GLN A 113 -3.89 19.23 -40.94
CA GLN A 113 -3.95 19.05 -39.46
C GLN A 113 -5.37 18.88 -38.92
N ASN A 114 -6.37 19.47 -39.57
CA ASN A 114 -7.77 19.45 -39.15
C ASN A 114 -8.64 18.39 -39.84
N GLY A 115 -8.04 17.50 -40.66
CA GLY A 115 -8.78 16.43 -41.33
C GLY A 115 -8.42 16.24 -42.80
N ILE A 116 -9.28 15.47 -43.49
CA ILE A 116 -9.16 15.18 -44.92
C ILE A 116 -10.19 16.05 -45.66
N TYR A 117 -9.75 16.80 -46.63
CA TYR A 117 -10.60 17.64 -47.45
C TYR A 117 -10.42 17.34 -48.94
N MET A 118 -11.45 17.58 -49.73
CA MET A 118 -11.46 17.38 -51.16
C MET A 118 -11.52 18.71 -51.90
N MET A 119 -10.84 18.80 -53.04
CA MET A 119 -10.80 19.96 -53.92
C MET A 119 -11.18 19.51 -55.33
N PRO A 120 -12.08 20.21 -56.05
CA PRO A 120 -12.41 19.87 -57.44
C PRO A 120 -11.20 20.10 -58.38
N ILE A 121 -11.07 19.25 -59.42
CA ILE A 121 -10.00 19.30 -60.39
C ILE A 121 -10.59 19.58 -61.78
N ILE A 122 -10.05 20.57 -62.47
CA ILE A 122 -10.32 20.81 -63.88
C ILE A 122 -9.00 20.86 -64.64
N ASN A 123 -8.91 20.13 -65.71
CA ASN A 123 -7.69 20.01 -66.51
C ASN A 123 -6.43 19.65 -65.75
N GLY A 124 -6.56 18.83 -64.73
CA GLY A 124 -5.45 18.36 -63.86
C GLY A 124 -4.98 19.37 -62.80
N LYS A 125 -5.68 20.50 -62.64
CA LYS A 125 -5.38 21.48 -61.58
C LYS A 125 -6.54 21.59 -60.60
N ALA A 126 -6.21 21.60 -59.29
CA ALA A 126 -7.20 21.89 -58.27
C ALA A 126 -7.65 23.35 -58.39
N ILE A 127 -8.96 23.59 -58.37
CA ILE A 127 -9.56 24.91 -58.47
C ILE A 127 -10.02 25.40 -57.12
N GLU A 128 -9.90 26.74 -56.90
CA GLU A 128 -10.39 27.39 -55.69
C GLU A 128 -11.89 27.74 -55.83
N GLN A 129 -12.51 28.09 -54.72
CA GLN A 129 -13.96 28.33 -54.65
C GLN A 129 -14.44 29.46 -55.58
N GLU A 130 -13.61 30.48 -55.84
CA GLU A 130 -13.91 31.57 -56.76
C GLU A 130 -13.93 31.13 -58.24
N GLU A 131 -13.11 30.16 -58.57
CA GLU A 131 -13.08 29.58 -59.93
C GLU A 131 -14.22 28.57 -60.11
N PHE A 132 -14.60 27.84 -59.04
CA PHE A 132 -15.75 26.94 -59.08
C PHE A 132 -17.07 27.68 -59.28
N GLU A 133 -17.26 28.87 -58.74
CA GLU A 133 -18.45 29.68 -58.88
C GLU A 133 -18.66 30.20 -60.35
N LYS A 134 -17.61 30.26 -61.16
CA LYS A 134 -17.65 30.71 -62.59
C LYS A 134 -17.99 29.61 -63.60
N LEU A 135 -18.18 28.36 -63.12
CA LEU A 135 -18.53 27.21 -63.95
C LEU A 135 -20.01 27.24 -64.39
N ASP A 136 -20.31 26.56 -65.50
CA ASP A 136 -21.69 26.35 -65.94
C ASP A 136 -22.50 25.44 -65.02
N ASP A 137 -23.82 25.62 -64.97
CA ASP A 137 -24.69 24.94 -64.07
C ASP A 137 -24.67 23.39 -64.18
N LYS A 138 -24.47 22.87 -65.40
CA LYS A 138 -24.34 21.41 -65.63
C LYS A 138 -23.06 20.83 -64.99
N THR A 139 -21.98 21.55 -65.12
CA THR A 139 -20.68 21.12 -64.53
C THR A 139 -20.72 21.17 -63.03
N LYS A 140 -21.34 22.21 -62.43
CA LYS A 140 -21.56 22.30 -60.98
C LYS A 140 -22.40 21.13 -60.45
N GLN A 141 -23.51 20.80 -61.11
CA GLN A 141 -24.38 19.70 -60.69
C GLN A 141 -23.67 18.34 -60.79
N ASN A 142 -22.81 18.08 -61.73
CA ASN A 142 -21.98 16.89 -61.79
C ASN A 142 -20.98 16.83 -60.67
N PHE A 143 -20.38 17.95 -60.27
CA PHE A 143 -19.49 17.97 -59.12
C PHE A 143 -20.24 17.75 -57.78
N GLU A 144 -21.45 18.30 -57.63
CA GLU A 144 -22.31 18.07 -56.49
C GLU A 144 -22.68 16.58 -56.30
N ASP A 145 -23.12 15.94 -57.40
CA ASP A 145 -23.47 14.51 -57.39
C ASP A 145 -22.26 13.63 -57.06
N ASN A 146 -21.11 13.92 -57.68
CA ASN A 146 -19.87 13.19 -57.43
C ASN A 146 -19.29 13.47 -56.04
N SER A 147 -19.53 14.66 -55.46
CA SER A 147 -19.02 15.03 -54.15
C SER A 147 -19.54 14.10 -53.05
N SER A 148 -20.82 13.72 -53.11
CA SER A 148 -21.43 12.80 -52.18
C SER A 148 -20.74 11.42 -52.15
N ILE A 149 -20.36 10.91 -53.36
CA ILE A 149 -19.63 9.65 -53.50
C ILE A 149 -18.23 9.73 -52.90
N VAL A 150 -17.54 10.85 -53.18
CA VAL A 150 -16.18 11.06 -52.65
C VAL A 150 -16.20 11.27 -51.13
N GLN A 151 -17.20 11.96 -50.59
CA GLN A 151 -17.39 12.12 -49.13
C GLN A 151 -17.57 10.77 -48.44
N GLU A 152 -18.38 9.86 -49.00
CA GLU A 152 -18.54 8.51 -48.45
C GLU A 152 -17.23 7.74 -48.44
N GLN A 153 -16.42 7.83 -49.54
CA GLN A 153 -15.11 7.20 -49.60
C GLN A 153 -14.12 7.80 -48.57
N ILE A 154 -14.16 9.11 -48.35
CA ILE A 154 -13.36 9.79 -47.34
C ILE A 154 -13.72 9.26 -45.96
N LEU A 155 -15.02 9.14 -45.61
CA LEU A 155 -15.47 8.61 -44.33
C LEU A 155 -15.02 7.17 -44.11
N GLN A 156 -15.07 6.32 -45.15
CA GLN A 156 -14.57 4.94 -45.08
C GLN A 156 -13.06 4.91 -44.77
N VAL A 157 -12.26 5.71 -45.49
CA VAL A 157 -10.80 5.77 -45.30
C VAL A 157 -10.46 6.36 -43.92
N ILE A 158 -11.19 7.35 -43.42
CA ILE A 158 -11.00 7.87 -42.05
C ILE A 158 -11.22 6.74 -41.02
N SER A 159 -12.25 5.91 -41.23
CA SER A 159 -12.51 4.76 -40.37
C SER A 159 -11.37 3.73 -40.44
N GLU A 160 -10.84 3.44 -41.63
CA GLU A 160 -9.72 2.52 -41.80
C GLU A 160 -8.44 3.07 -41.16
N ILE A 161 -8.14 4.37 -41.32
CA ILE A 161 -6.99 5.03 -40.67
C ILE A 161 -7.10 4.92 -39.14
N LYS A 162 -8.29 5.18 -38.58
CA LYS A 162 -8.53 5.06 -37.15
C LYS A 162 -8.31 3.64 -36.63
N ASN A 163 -8.72 2.63 -37.40
CA ASN A 163 -8.49 1.22 -37.03
C ASN A 163 -6.98 0.89 -37.06
N ILE A 164 -6.24 1.34 -38.08
CA ILE A 164 -4.78 1.12 -38.17
C ILE A 164 -4.06 1.84 -37.00
N GLU A 165 -4.50 3.03 -36.63
CA GLU A 165 -3.98 3.79 -35.52
C GLU A 165 -4.18 3.00 -34.18
N GLN A 166 -5.39 2.50 -33.96
CA GLN A 166 -5.70 1.67 -32.78
C GLN A 166 -4.87 0.39 -32.77
N GLU A 167 -4.68 -0.28 -33.91
CA GLU A 167 -3.82 -1.46 -34.00
C GLU A 167 -2.36 -1.12 -33.70
N SER A 168 -1.86 0.00 -34.16
CA SER A 168 -0.50 0.47 -33.90
C SER A 168 -0.29 0.80 -32.44
N GLN A 169 -1.22 1.52 -31.83
CA GLN A 169 -1.20 1.82 -30.39
C GLN A 169 -1.25 0.54 -29.55
N LYS A 170 -2.09 -0.43 -29.93
CA LYS A 170 -2.17 -1.71 -29.25
C LYS A 170 -0.86 -2.49 -29.34
N LYS A 171 -0.24 -2.58 -30.52
CA LYS A 171 1.06 -3.23 -30.71
C LYS A 171 2.16 -2.58 -29.87
N LEU A 172 2.20 -1.24 -29.82
CA LEU A 172 3.16 -0.51 -29.00
C LEU A 172 2.96 -0.81 -27.52
N SER A 173 1.72 -0.79 -27.03
CA SER A 173 1.39 -1.10 -25.63
C SER A 173 1.71 -2.55 -25.27
N GLU A 174 1.41 -3.52 -26.12
CA GLU A 174 1.75 -4.94 -25.90
C GLU A 174 3.27 -5.14 -25.84
N TRP A 175 3.99 -4.48 -26.73
CA TRP A 175 5.44 -4.57 -26.75
C TRP A 175 6.07 -3.90 -25.51
N GLN A 176 5.62 -2.71 -25.15
CA GLN A 176 6.01 -2.04 -23.90
C GLN A 176 5.77 -2.94 -22.68
N SER A 177 4.60 -3.57 -22.62
CA SER A 177 4.27 -4.49 -21.53
C SER A 177 5.20 -5.70 -21.49
N ASN A 178 5.56 -6.26 -22.63
CA ASN A 178 6.46 -7.42 -22.71
C ASN A 178 7.88 -7.07 -22.27
N VAL A 179 8.39 -5.92 -22.68
CA VAL A 179 9.71 -5.42 -22.25
C VAL A 179 9.73 -5.15 -20.74
N ALA A 180 8.70 -4.47 -20.23
CA ALA A 180 8.56 -4.24 -18.78
C ALA A 180 8.47 -5.54 -17.99
N LEU A 181 7.74 -6.54 -18.50
CA LEU A 181 7.59 -7.85 -17.85
C LEU A 181 8.92 -8.57 -17.61
N LEU A 182 9.85 -8.48 -18.54
CA LEU A 182 11.17 -9.10 -18.37
C LEU A 182 11.91 -8.48 -17.19
N THR A 183 11.96 -7.16 -17.13
CA THR A 183 12.59 -6.41 -16.03
C THR A 183 11.91 -6.69 -14.70
N ILE A 184 10.59 -6.59 -14.64
CA ILE A 184 9.80 -6.81 -13.42
C ILE A 184 9.96 -8.24 -12.90
N ASN A 185 9.88 -9.25 -13.77
CA ASN A 185 9.98 -10.65 -13.38
C ASN A 185 11.33 -10.99 -12.75
N ALA A 186 12.43 -10.40 -13.22
CA ALA A 186 13.75 -10.61 -12.63
C ALA A 186 13.77 -10.24 -11.14
N HIS A 187 13.29 -9.03 -10.81
CA HIS A 187 13.22 -8.54 -9.44
C HIS A 187 12.23 -9.33 -8.58
N ILE A 188 11.02 -9.57 -9.10
CA ILE A 188 9.99 -10.32 -8.38
C ILE A 188 10.43 -11.74 -8.06
N ASN A 189 11.06 -12.44 -9.01
CA ASN A 189 11.52 -13.80 -8.80
C ASN A 189 12.64 -13.88 -7.75
N TYR A 190 13.49 -12.85 -7.66
CA TYR A 190 14.49 -12.76 -6.62
C TYR A 190 13.85 -12.70 -5.23
N ILE A 191 12.89 -11.77 -5.00
CA ILE A 191 12.19 -11.65 -3.73
C ILE A 191 11.40 -12.94 -3.42
N ARG A 192 10.66 -13.47 -4.41
CA ARG A 192 9.90 -14.72 -4.27
C ARG A 192 10.79 -15.89 -3.87
N SER A 193 12.02 -15.94 -4.35
CA SER A 193 12.97 -17.00 -4.01
C SER A 193 13.37 -17.00 -2.54
N LYS A 194 13.42 -15.83 -1.88
CA LYS A 194 13.71 -15.68 -0.45
C LYS A 194 12.51 -16.05 0.43
N PHE A 195 11.28 -15.75 -0.02
CA PHE A 195 10.04 -15.92 0.75
C PHE A 195 9.12 -17.01 0.18
N LYS A 196 9.68 -18.10 -0.39
CA LYS A 196 8.98 -19.15 -1.15
C LYS A 196 7.74 -19.75 -0.48
N ARG A 197 7.70 -19.80 0.86
CA ARG A 197 6.63 -20.47 1.62
C ARG A 197 5.46 -19.55 1.97
N ASN A 198 5.55 -18.25 1.70
CA ASN A 198 4.51 -17.31 2.07
C ASN A 198 3.61 -16.96 0.88
N LYS A 199 2.38 -17.51 0.89
CA LYS A 199 1.40 -17.28 -0.17
C LYS A 199 0.96 -15.81 -0.25
N LYS A 200 0.80 -15.11 0.89
CA LYS A 200 0.40 -13.69 0.90
C LYS A 200 1.44 -12.81 0.20
N ILE A 201 2.74 -13.06 0.41
CA ILE A 201 3.82 -12.37 -0.31
C ILE A 201 3.75 -12.66 -1.81
N SER A 202 3.56 -13.92 -2.21
CA SER A 202 3.48 -14.27 -3.62
C SER A 202 2.31 -13.57 -4.32
N THR A 203 1.15 -13.51 -3.68
CA THR A 203 -0.03 -12.78 -4.19
C THR A 203 0.24 -11.27 -4.26
N PHE A 204 0.85 -10.70 -3.24
CA PHE A 204 1.22 -9.28 -3.21
C PHE A 204 2.16 -8.91 -4.36
N LEU A 205 3.21 -9.70 -4.60
CA LEU A 205 4.15 -9.49 -5.70
C LEU A 205 3.48 -9.61 -7.09
N GLU A 206 2.53 -10.54 -7.26
CA GLU A 206 1.75 -10.63 -8.51
C GLU A 206 0.84 -9.42 -8.72
N ASN A 207 0.26 -8.89 -7.65
CA ASN A 207 -0.56 -7.69 -7.72
C ASN A 207 0.29 -6.45 -8.04
N ILE A 208 1.49 -6.33 -7.44
CA ILE A 208 2.46 -5.28 -7.79
C ILE A 208 2.81 -5.36 -9.28
N LYS A 209 3.11 -6.55 -9.80
CA LYS A 209 3.41 -6.75 -11.22
C LYS A 209 2.28 -6.23 -12.12
N LYS A 210 1.03 -6.58 -11.81
CA LYS A 210 -0.14 -6.09 -12.55
C LYS A 210 -0.30 -4.58 -12.45
N ASP A 211 -0.05 -4.02 -11.28
CA ASP A 211 -0.18 -2.59 -11.03
C ASP A 211 0.90 -1.78 -11.76
N ILE A 212 2.16 -2.25 -11.76
CA ILE A 212 3.24 -1.62 -12.53
C ILE A 212 2.89 -1.59 -14.02
N LEU A 213 2.41 -2.71 -14.59
CA LEU A 213 2.04 -2.78 -16.00
C LEU A 213 0.88 -1.84 -16.35
N LYS A 214 -0.08 -1.69 -15.45
CA LYS A 214 -1.21 -0.78 -15.62
C LYS A 214 -0.79 0.69 -15.53
N ASN A 215 0.20 0.99 -14.72
CA ASN A 215 0.62 2.34 -14.38
C ASN A 215 2.03 2.67 -14.92
N ILE A 216 2.47 2.01 -15.99
CA ILE A 216 3.84 2.10 -16.51
C ILE A 216 4.26 3.53 -16.82
N ASP A 217 3.33 4.35 -17.32
CA ASP A 217 3.58 5.73 -17.68
C ASP A 217 4.07 6.59 -16.50
N TYR A 218 3.60 6.30 -15.27
CA TYR A 218 4.07 7.00 -14.07
C TYR A 218 5.52 6.68 -13.74
N PHE A 219 6.02 5.49 -14.13
CA PHE A 219 7.41 5.11 -13.93
C PHE A 219 8.34 5.72 -14.97
N LEU A 220 7.80 6.04 -16.16
CA LEU A 220 8.54 6.64 -17.27
C LEU A 220 8.51 8.17 -17.24
N ALA A 221 7.55 8.75 -16.54
CA ALA A 221 7.44 10.21 -16.44
C ALA A 221 8.72 10.82 -15.84
N GLU A 222 9.27 11.82 -16.52
CA GLU A 222 10.35 12.61 -15.96
C GLU A 222 9.87 13.40 -14.74
N PRO A 223 10.71 13.57 -13.72
CA PRO A 223 10.39 14.47 -12.63
C PRO A 223 10.21 15.87 -13.23
N GLN A 224 8.97 16.37 -13.21
CA GLN A 224 8.71 17.74 -13.66
C GLN A 224 9.59 18.69 -12.83
N ASN A 225 10.45 19.43 -13.52
CA ASN A 225 11.30 20.43 -12.87
C ASN A 225 10.41 21.40 -12.08
N GLU A 226 10.68 21.52 -10.80
CA GLU A 226 9.95 22.37 -9.84
C GLU A 226 10.01 23.87 -10.19
N THR A 227 10.76 24.25 -11.22
CA THR A 227 11.08 25.63 -11.60
C THR A 227 9.96 26.42 -12.33
N GLN A 228 8.81 25.79 -12.63
CA GLN A 228 7.66 26.50 -13.23
C GLN A 228 6.37 26.36 -12.40
N GLN A 229 6.48 26.26 -11.09
CA GLN A 229 5.32 26.13 -10.23
C GLN A 229 4.68 27.49 -9.97
N MET A 230 3.49 27.72 -10.51
CA MET A 230 2.58 28.74 -9.99
C MET A 230 2.22 28.37 -8.54
N PRO A 231 2.28 29.32 -7.58
CA PRO A 231 1.93 29.07 -6.20
C PRO A 231 0.42 28.75 -6.09
N GLY A 232 0.12 27.49 -5.76
CA GLY A 232 -1.24 27.00 -5.50
C GLY A 232 -1.24 25.52 -5.13
N PRO A 233 -2.19 25.04 -4.29
CA PRO A 233 -2.28 23.65 -3.92
C PRO A 233 -2.71 22.82 -5.15
N ARG A 234 -1.78 22.10 -5.74
CA ARG A 234 -2.09 21.10 -6.76
C ARG A 234 -2.00 19.70 -6.12
N PRO A 235 -2.90 18.80 -6.45
CA PRO A 235 -2.74 17.41 -6.05
C PRO A 235 -1.44 16.88 -6.66
N GLU A 236 -0.58 16.30 -5.83
CA GLU A 236 0.61 15.60 -6.33
C GLU A 236 0.19 14.48 -7.29
N PRO A 237 0.97 14.26 -8.38
CA PRO A 237 0.70 13.16 -9.27
C PRO A 237 0.72 11.83 -8.50
N PRO A 238 -0.12 10.86 -8.87
CA PRO A 238 -0.15 9.56 -8.22
C PRO A 238 1.24 8.91 -8.23
N LYS A 239 1.67 8.39 -7.07
CA LYS A 239 2.91 7.66 -6.91
C LYS A 239 2.60 6.18 -6.63
N PRO A 240 2.29 5.36 -7.67
CA PRO A 240 1.83 3.98 -7.48
C PRO A 240 2.79 3.13 -6.63
N TRP A 241 4.10 3.41 -6.72
CA TRP A 241 5.13 2.69 -5.97
C TRP A 241 5.06 2.88 -4.45
N GLU A 242 4.33 3.85 -3.93
CA GLU A 242 4.12 4.00 -2.49
C GLU A 242 3.26 2.86 -1.94
N ASN A 243 2.38 2.29 -2.76
CA ASN A 243 1.59 1.11 -2.42
C ASN A 243 2.42 -0.19 -2.33
N TYR A 244 3.68 -0.17 -2.76
CA TYR A 244 4.56 -1.33 -2.68
C TYR A 244 5.41 -1.37 -1.42
N ARG A 245 5.37 -0.32 -0.60
CA ARG A 245 6.07 -0.26 0.68
C ARG A 245 5.51 -1.29 1.65
N VAL A 246 6.33 -1.65 2.62
CA VAL A 246 5.96 -2.57 3.69
C VAL A 246 6.00 -1.82 5.02
N ASN A 247 4.90 -1.79 5.74
CA ASN A 247 4.88 -1.31 7.11
C ASN A 247 5.32 -2.44 8.04
N LEU A 248 6.56 -2.38 8.52
CA LEU A 248 7.04 -3.27 9.59
C LEU A 248 6.37 -2.84 10.89
N PHE A 249 5.27 -3.50 11.23
CA PHE A 249 4.41 -3.15 12.35
C PHE A 249 4.95 -3.66 13.68
N ILE A 250 5.42 -4.91 13.73
CA ILE A 250 6.12 -5.51 14.88
C ILE A 250 7.42 -6.11 14.38
N ASP A 251 8.52 -5.68 14.97
CA ASP A 251 9.87 -6.18 14.73
C ASP A 251 10.37 -6.95 15.96
N ASN A 252 10.49 -8.25 15.82
CA ASN A 252 11.03 -9.15 16.84
C ASN A 252 12.46 -9.63 16.50
N SER A 253 13.17 -8.94 15.58
CA SER A 253 14.51 -9.34 15.14
C SER A 253 15.55 -9.36 16.27
N ALA A 254 15.41 -8.46 17.24
CA ALA A 254 16.29 -8.36 18.42
C ALA A 254 15.72 -9.07 19.66
N GLN A 255 14.54 -9.68 19.55
CA GLN A 255 13.86 -10.30 20.69
C GLN A 255 14.39 -11.71 20.95
N GLU A 256 14.86 -11.95 22.16
CA GLU A 256 15.24 -13.29 22.63
C GLU A 256 14.08 -13.93 23.44
N GLY A 257 13.43 -14.93 22.83
CA GLY A 257 12.28 -15.61 23.45
C GLY A 257 10.99 -14.79 23.36
N ALA A 258 10.03 -15.06 24.23
CA ALA A 258 8.75 -14.37 24.26
C ALA A 258 8.88 -12.97 24.89
N PRO A 259 8.17 -11.95 24.37
CA PRO A 259 8.21 -10.60 24.95
C PRO A 259 7.52 -10.55 26.31
N VAL A 260 8.08 -9.75 27.23
CA VAL A 260 7.48 -9.40 28.51
C VAL A 260 7.33 -7.90 28.57
N ILE A 261 6.11 -7.42 28.40
CA ILE A 261 5.82 -5.99 28.30
C ILE A 261 5.17 -5.50 29.59
N MET A 262 5.68 -4.39 30.09
CA MET A 262 5.11 -3.65 31.21
C MET A 262 5.27 -2.16 30.91
N ASP A 263 4.19 -1.40 31.03
CA ASP A 263 4.14 0.04 30.80
C ASP A 263 3.21 0.67 31.83
N SER A 264 3.37 1.95 32.10
CA SER A 264 2.51 2.73 33.00
C SER A 264 1.49 3.60 32.28
N ASN A 265 1.61 3.76 30.96
CA ASN A 265 0.69 4.59 30.17
C ASN A 265 -0.43 3.75 29.56
N TYR A 266 -1.58 3.72 30.21
CA TYR A 266 -2.75 2.95 29.77
C TYR A 266 -3.77 3.80 29.02
N SER A 267 -3.34 4.61 28.04
CA SER A 267 -4.26 5.20 27.09
C SER A 267 -4.73 4.16 26.06
N TYR A 268 -5.94 4.33 25.51
CA TYR A 268 -6.50 3.39 24.54
C TYR A 268 -5.55 3.17 23.35
N HIS A 269 -5.04 4.25 22.79
CA HIS A 269 -4.12 4.21 21.65
C HIS A 269 -2.78 3.52 21.97
N ASN A 270 -2.30 3.68 23.21
CA ASN A 270 -1.07 3.00 23.63
C ASN A 270 -1.27 1.49 23.80
N ILE A 271 -2.44 1.06 24.28
CA ILE A 271 -2.75 -0.37 24.47
C ILE A 271 -3.09 -1.05 23.15
N PHE A 272 -3.99 -0.48 22.36
CA PHE A 272 -4.57 -1.11 21.15
C PHE A 272 -3.95 -0.67 19.85
N GLY A 273 -3.02 0.28 19.87
CA GLY A 273 -2.46 0.88 18.66
C GLY A 273 -3.30 2.01 18.12
N LYS A 274 -2.80 2.65 17.09
CA LYS A 274 -3.42 3.82 16.47
C LYS A 274 -3.13 3.90 14.99
N LEU A 275 -3.96 4.65 14.29
CA LEU A 275 -3.72 5.13 12.95
C LEU A 275 -3.30 6.60 13.05
N GLU A 276 -2.12 6.93 12.56
CA GLU A 276 -1.63 8.31 12.50
C GLU A 276 -2.14 9.01 11.23
N TYR A 277 -2.22 10.33 11.28
CA TYR A 277 -2.69 11.16 10.18
C TYR A 277 -1.69 12.27 9.91
N GLU A 278 -1.46 12.54 8.64
CA GLU A 278 -0.70 13.71 8.20
C GLU A 278 -1.65 14.81 7.73
N ASN A 279 -1.32 16.04 8.09
CA ASN A 279 -2.07 17.21 7.60
C ASN A 279 -1.51 17.62 6.24
N TYR A 280 -2.32 17.43 5.20
CA TYR A 280 -1.98 17.82 3.83
C TYR A 280 -2.94 18.92 3.37
N TYR A 281 -2.46 20.17 3.37
CA TYR A 281 -3.25 21.36 2.97
C TYR A 281 -4.64 21.44 3.62
N GLY A 282 -4.75 21.16 4.93
CA GLY A 282 -6.01 21.22 5.66
C GLY A 282 -6.89 19.97 5.56
N SER A 283 -6.50 18.96 4.80
CA SER A 283 -7.12 17.63 4.81
C SER A 283 -6.25 16.61 5.54
N LEU A 284 -6.87 15.73 6.32
CA LEU A 284 -6.15 14.64 6.99
C LEU A 284 -6.01 13.46 6.02
N LYS A 285 -4.77 13.09 5.72
CA LYS A 285 -4.45 11.89 4.96
C LYS A 285 -3.88 10.83 5.87
N THR A 286 -4.18 9.59 5.56
CA THR A 286 -3.59 8.42 6.21
C THR A 286 -3.46 7.29 5.22
N ASP A 287 -2.52 6.42 5.47
CA ASP A 287 -2.35 5.17 4.75
C ASP A 287 -1.93 4.03 5.69
N TYR A 288 -1.79 2.82 5.15
CA TYR A 288 -1.43 1.64 5.93
C TYR A 288 -0.01 1.72 6.54
N THR A 289 0.87 2.59 6.08
CA THR A 289 2.23 2.76 6.65
C THR A 289 2.19 3.56 7.95
N MET A 290 1.07 4.25 8.20
CA MET A 290 0.84 5.06 9.41
C MET A 290 0.20 4.29 10.55
N LEU A 291 -0.03 2.98 10.38
CA LEU A 291 -0.46 2.09 11.45
C LEU A 291 0.67 1.92 12.47
N LYS A 292 0.37 2.15 13.76
CA LYS A 292 1.31 2.02 14.87
C LYS A 292 0.82 0.98 15.88
N PRO A 293 1.72 0.07 16.34
CA PRO A 293 1.34 -0.97 17.29
C PRO A 293 1.12 -0.43 18.69
N GLY A 294 0.18 -1.04 19.40
CA GLY A 294 0.01 -0.85 20.82
C GLY A 294 0.72 -1.93 21.65
N LEU A 295 0.61 -1.81 22.99
CA LEU A 295 1.25 -2.72 23.95
C LEU A 295 0.81 -4.17 23.74
N LEU A 296 -0.47 -4.42 23.44
CA LEU A 296 -0.98 -5.77 23.17
C LEU A 296 -0.35 -6.39 21.92
N HIS A 297 -0.08 -5.58 20.90
CA HIS A 297 0.61 -6.05 19.71
C HIS A 297 2.08 -6.40 19.98
N LYS A 298 2.75 -5.54 20.77
CA LYS A 298 4.16 -5.75 21.15
C LYS A 298 4.34 -6.96 22.08
N ALA A 299 3.33 -7.24 22.92
CA ALA A 299 3.34 -8.36 23.85
C ALA A 299 2.85 -9.67 23.22
N ASN A 300 2.33 -9.64 22.00
CA ASN A 300 1.69 -10.80 21.36
C ASN A 300 2.70 -11.97 21.18
N GLY A 301 2.30 -13.16 21.56
CA GLY A 301 3.17 -14.33 21.67
C GLY A 301 3.92 -14.41 23.02
N GLY A 302 3.63 -13.53 23.98
CA GLY A 302 4.31 -13.45 25.26
C GLY A 302 3.42 -13.03 26.43
N TYR A 303 3.89 -12.04 27.18
CA TYR A 303 3.30 -11.62 28.45
C TYR A 303 3.13 -10.10 28.51
N ILE A 304 2.03 -9.67 29.12
CA ILE A 304 1.83 -8.27 29.50
C ILE A 304 1.44 -8.18 30.96
N ILE A 305 2.03 -7.24 31.67
CA ILE A 305 1.77 -6.97 33.06
C ILE A 305 1.08 -5.63 33.22
N PHE A 306 -0.12 -5.63 33.76
CA PHE A 306 -0.89 -4.43 34.08
C PHE A 306 -0.99 -4.20 35.59
N GLN A 307 -0.95 -2.94 36.01
CA GLN A 307 -1.37 -2.52 37.32
C GLN A 307 -2.90 -2.43 37.35
N ALA A 308 -3.51 -3.12 38.31
CA ALA A 308 -4.98 -3.23 38.39
C ALA A 308 -5.66 -1.87 38.55
N HIS A 309 -5.11 -1.02 39.43
CA HIS A 309 -5.64 0.30 39.74
C HIS A 309 -5.71 1.16 38.46
N ASP A 310 -4.59 1.34 37.81
CA ASP A 310 -4.47 2.20 36.62
C ASP A 310 -5.28 1.69 35.42
N LEU A 311 -5.37 0.36 35.26
CA LEU A 311 -6.15 -0.26 34.20
C LEU A 311 -7.66 -0.06 34.38
N ILE A 312 -8.15 -0.17 35.67
CA ILE A 312 -9.57 -0.06 35.96
C ILE A 312 -10.04 1.39 35.96
N GLU A 313 -9.19 2.33 36.34
CA GLU A 313 -9.49 3.77 36.21
C GLU A 313 -9.83 4.14 34.77
N ASN A 314 -9.24 3.47 33.78
CA ASN A 314 -9.59 3.63 32.40
C ASN A 314 -10.56 2.54 31.92
N ALA A 315 -11.85 2.71 32.22
CA ALA A 315 -12.88 1.73 31.91
C ALA A 315 -12.92 1.33 30.42
N VAL A 316 -12.63 2.27 29.49
CA VAL A 316 -12.58 1.97 28.05
C VAL A 316 -11.46 1.00 27.71
N CYS A 317 -10.30 1.17 28.34
CA CYS A 317 -9.16 0.27 28.16
C CYS A 317 -9.44 -1.12 28.73
N TYR A 318 -10.05 -1.19 29.91
CA TYR A 318 -10.39 -2.47 30.54
C TYR A 318 -11.43 -3.25 29.73
N GLU A 319 -12.49 -2.59 29.26
CA GLU A 319 -13.51 -3.22 28.40
C GLU A 319 -12.91 -3.66 27.05
N GLY A 320 -12.06 -2.83 26.45
CA GLY A 320 -11.33 -3.16 25.23
C GLY A 320 -10.45 -4.40 25.39
N LEU A 321 -9.72 -4.50 26.52
CA LEU A 321 -8.90 -5.66 26.85
C LEU A 321 -9.74 -6.94 26.94
N LYS A 322 -10.86 -6.90 27.66
CA LYS A 322 -11.79 -8.04 27.78
C LYS A 322 -12.34 -8.44 26.39
N LYS A 323 -12.70 -7.47 25.56
CA LYS A 323 -13.16 -7.71 24.18
C LYS A 323 -12.08 -8.43 23.36
N ALA A 324 -10.84 -7.93 23.37
CA ALA A 324 -9.72 -8.53 22.64
C ALA A 324 -9.42 -9.97 23.10
N LEU A 325 -9.42 -10.21 24.41
CA LEU A 325 -9.19 -11.54 24.99
C LEU A 325 -10.30 -12.54 24.64
N ARG A 326 -11.57 -12.09 24.59
CA ARG A 326 -12.71 -12.93 24.19
C ARG A 326 -12.67 -13.27 22.71
N GLN A 327 -12.36 -12.28 21.86
CA GLN A 327 -12.32 -12.45 20.41
C GLN A 327 -11.05 -13.14 19.93
N LYS A 328 -9.99 -13.16 20.77
CA LYS A 328 -8.65 -13.63 20.42
C LYS A 328 -8.08 -12.94 19.18
N GLN A 329 -8.38 -11.66 19.02
CA GLN A 329 -7.95 -10.83 17.91
C GLN A 329 -7.65 -9.41 18.38
N LEU A 330 -6.65 -8.80 17.75
CA LEU A 330 -6.30 -7.40 17.92
C LEU A 330 -6.81 -6.62 16.71
N LEU A 331 -7.68 -5.66 17.00
CA LEU A 331 -8.24 -4.73 16.02
C LEU A 331 -7.71 -3.34 16.33
N ILE A 332 -7.25 -2.65 15.32
CA ILE A 332 -6.95 -1.21 15.41
C ILE A 332 -8.24 -0.49 15.03
N GLU A 333 -8.96 -0.05 16.03
CA GLU A 333 -10.19 0.73 15.85
C GLU A 333 -9.83 2.21 15.80
N ASN A 334 -10.33 2.90 14.79
CA ASN A 334 -10.22 4.36 14.74
C ASN A 334 -11.29 4.93 15.69
N THR A 335 -10.90 5.18 16.92
CA THR A 335 -11.74 5.91 17.87
C THR A 335 -11.68 7.40 17.49
N ALA A 336 -12.39 7.76 16.42
CA ALA A 336 -12.59 9.16 16.12
C ALA A 336 -13.26 9.82 17.33
N ASP A 337 -12.69 10.94 17.78
CA ASP A 337 -13.37 11.74 18.80
C ASP A 337 -14.77 12.10 18.26
N PRO A 338 -15.87 11.72 18.95
CA PRO A 338 -17.21 12.03 18.50
C PRO A 338 -17.45 13.54 18.29
N ARG A 339 -16.54 14.37 18.81
CA ARG A 339 -16.58 15.84 18.72
C ARG A 339 -15.84 16.40 17.50
N SER A 340 -15.12 15.55 16.72
CA SER A 340 -14.41 16.00 15.53
C SER A 340 -15.39 16.04 14.33
N PRO A 341 -15.66 17.19 13.73
CA PRO A 341 -16.54 17.32 12.56
C PRO A 341 -15.88 16.85 11.25
N MET A 342 -14.64 16.37 11.29
CA MET A 342 -13.91 15.92 10.09
C MET A 342 -14.27 14.50 9.72
N VAL A 343 -14.67 14.30 8.47
CA VAL A 343 -14.81 12.97 7.86
C VAL A 343 -13.41 12.41 7.68
N MET A 344 -13.04 11.47 8.55
CA MET A 344 -11.76 10.77 8.45
C MET A 344 -11.91 9.55 7.55
N VAL A 345 -10.97 9.35 6.63
CA VAL A 345 -10.83 8.08 5.92
C VAL A 345 -10.48 7.02 6.97
N SER A 346 -11.36 6.06 7.17
CA SER A 346 -11.17 4.99 8.16
C SER A 346 -10.60 3.76 7.47
N LEU A 347 -9.34 3.43 7.77
CA LEU A 347 -8.78 2.12 7.41
C LEU A 347 -9.28 1.05 8.40
N LYS A 348 -9.57 -0.13 7.88
CA LYS A 348 -9.94 -1.34 8.64
C LYS A 348 -8.90 -2.42 8.39
N PRO A 349 -7.73 -2.35 9.02
CA PRO A 349 -6.68 -3.34 8.79
C PRO A 349 -7.14 -4.75 9.21
N GLU A 350 -6.64 -5.74 8.47
CA GLU A 350 -6.87 -7.16 8.82
C GLU A 350 -6.44 -7.39 10.28
N PRO A 351 -7.29 -8.03 11.11
CA PRO A 351 -6.98 -8.24 12.52
C PRO A 351 -5.82 -9.20 12.71
N ILE A 352 -5.02 -8.95 13.75
CA ILE A 352 -3.92 -9.83 14.14
C ILE A 352 -4.44 -10.82 15.20
N PRO A 353 -4.25 -12.15 15.03
CA PRO A 353 -4.59 -13.13 16.05
C PRO A 353 -3.86 -12.85 17.35
N LEU A 354 -4.57 -12.95 18.49
CA LEU A 354 -4.03 -12.71 19.82
C LEU A 354 -3.69 -14.03 20.52
N ASP A 355 -2.40 -14.20 20.81
CA ASP A 355 -1.87 -15.24 21.68
C ASP A 355 -1.04 -14.59 22.79
N LEU A 356 -1.71 -14.20 23.89
CA LEU A 356 -1.13 -13.37 24.92
C LEU A 356 -1.54 -13.85 26.31
N LYS A 357 -0.60 -13.84 27.24
CA LYS A 357 -0.87 -14.04 28.67
C LYS A 357 -0.87 -12.70 29.39
N VAL A 358 -2.01 -12.35 29.94
CA VAL A 358 -2.21 -11.11 30.70
C VAL A 358 -2.09 -11.37 32.18
N ILE A 359 -1.25 -10.60 32.83
CA ILE A 359 -1.07 -10.60 34.30
C ILE A 359 -1.56 -9.26 34.83
N ILE A 360 -2.47 -9.29 35.77
CA ILE A 360 -2.94 -8.09 36.46
C ILE A 360 -2.43 -8.14 37.91
N VAL A 361 -1.64 -7.15 38.30
CA VAL A 361 -1.06 -7.01 39.62
C VAL A 361 -1.87 -5.96 40.39
N GLY A 362 -2.40 -6.33 41.55
CA GLY A 362 -3.23 -5.45 42.38
C GLY A 362 -3.25 -5.84 43.83
N ASP A 363 -4.15 -5.24 44.59
CA ASP A 363 -4.44 -5.57 45.98
C ASP A 363 -5.68 -6.47 46.08
N GLU A 364 -5.90 -6.98 47.29
CA GLU A 364 -7.02 -7.89 47.58
C GLU A 364 -8.37 -7.21 47.42
N GLN A 365 -8.51 -5.92 47.73
CA GLN A 365 -9.78 -5.19 47.64
C GLN A 365 -10.23 -5.07 46.18
N ILE A 366 -9.32 -4.69 45.29
CA ILE A 366 -9.59 -4.60 43.85
C ILE A 366 -9.96 -5.98 43.29
N TYR A 367 -9.22 -7.02 43.67
CA TYR A 367 -9.51 -8.39 43.27
C TYR A 367 -10.91 -8.84 43.69
N GLN A 368 -11.30 -8.64 44.94
CA GLN A 368 -12.61 -9.02 45.46
C GLN A 368 -13.75 -8.21 44.78
N THR A 369 -13.49 -6.92 44.52
CA THR A 369 -14.43 -6.06 43.81
C THR A 369 -14.68 -6.58 42.38
N LEU A 370 -13.62 -6.83 41.62
CA LEU A 370 -13.71 -7.36 40.24
C LEU A 370 -14.41 -8.73 40.24
N LEU A 371 -14.08 -9.59 41.22
CA LEU A 371 -14.69 -10.90 41.32
C LEU A 371 -16.20 -10.83 41.60
N ALA A 372 -16.64 -9.82 42.38
CA ALA A 372 -18.05 -9.62 42.72
C ALA A 372 -18.86 -8.98 41.59
N VAL A 373 -18.29 -7.99 40.93
CA VAL A 373 -19.01 -7.11 39.98
C VAL A 373 -18.85 -7.54 38.53
N ASP A 374 -17.67 -8.06 38.15
CA ASP A 374 -17.38 -8.36 36.75
C ASP A 374 -17.45 -9.88 36.46
N TYR A 375 -18.50 -10.27 35.78
CA TYR A 375 -18.71 -11.67 35.35
C TYR A 375 -17.64 -12.19 34.38
N ASP A 376 -17.12 -11.33 33.49
CA ASP A 376 -16.11 -11.72 32.52
C ASP A 376 -14.74 -11.89 33.18
N PHE A 377 -14.43 -11.15 34.24
CA PHE A 377 -13.19 -11.30 34.99
C PHE A 377 -12.98 -12.75 35.47
N ARG A 378 -14.01 -13.36 36.04
CA ARG A 378 -13.96 -14.76 36.49
C ARG A 378 -13.65 -15.76 35.36
N LYS A 379 -14.09 -15.46 34.14
CA LYS A 379 -13.87 -16.35 33.02
C LYS A 379 -12.49 -16.18 32.38
N LEU A 380 -11.99 -14.95 32.33
CA LEU A 380 -10.74 -14.61 31.70
C LEU A 380 -9.54 -14.82 32.59
N PHE A 381 -9.65 -14.47 33.90
CA PHE A 381 -8.58 -14.53 34.89
C PHE A 381 -8.83 -15.65 35.90
N LYS A 382 -8.39 -16.86 35.56
CA LYS A 382 -8.69 -18.07 36.31
C LYS A 382 -7.68 -18.43 37.41
N ILE A 383 -6.50 -17.81 37.36
CA ILE A 383 -5.37 -18.11 38.23
C ILE A 383 -5.17 -16.91 39.15
N LYS A 384 -5.29 -17.12 40.46
CA LYS A 384 -4.93 -16.17 41.50
C LYS A 384 -3.61 -16.62 42.10
N VAL A 385 -2.69 -15.68 42.28
CA VAL A 385 -1.44 -15.87 42.97
C VAL A 385 -1.41 -14.85 44.12
N GLU A 386 -1.25 -15.32 45.35
CA GLU A 386 -1.19 -14.49 46.54
C GLU A 386 0.25 -14.34 47.02
N PHE A 387 0.59 -13.15 47.44
CA PHE A 387 1.84 -12.84 48.10
C PHE A 387 1.53 -12.57 49.56
N GLU A 388 2.21 -13.29 50.45
CA GLU A 388 2.10 -13.07 51.86
C GLU A 388 2.79 -11.77 52.26
N ASP A 389 2.34 -11.14 53.33
CA ASP A 389 2.87 -9.90 53.89
C ASP A 389 3.95 -10.16 54.96
N SER A 390 4.12 -11.40 55.33
CA SER A 390 5.10 -11.85 56.31
C SER A 390 5.83 -13.09 55.79
N SER A 391 7.05 -13.28 56.23
CA SER A 391 7.79 -14.51 55.96
C SER A 391 8.48 -14.96 57.24
N ASP A 392 8.63 -16.27 57.40
CA ASP A 392 9.33 -16.83 58.56
C ASP A 392 10.76 -16.31 58.64
N ASN A 393 11.18 -15.91 59.84
CA ASN A 393 12.53 -15.42 60.09
C ASN A 393 13.52 -16.59 60.14
N THR A 394 13.78 -17.21 59.03
CA THR A 394 14.77 -18.27 58.85
C THR A 394 16.04 -17.72 58.21
N GLU A 395 17.17 -18.36 58.49
CA GLU A 395 18.46 -17.99 57.87
C GLU A 395 18.39 -18.07 56.31
N GLU A 396 17.63 -19.03 55.79
CA GLU A 396 17.40 -19.15 54.34
C GLU A 396 16.64 -17.96 53.75
N ASN A 397 15.58 -17.51 54.42
CA ASN A 397 14.79 -16.36 53.99
C ASN A 397 15.55 -15.05 54.14
N MET A 398 16.37 -14.90 55.17
CA MET A 398 17.27 -13.76 55.33
C MET A 398 18.30 -13.69 54.21
N ASN A 399 18.89 -14.81 53.84
CA ASN A 399 19.83 -14.89 52.72
C ASN A 399 19.16 -14.59 51.34
N LYS A 400 17.90 -15.02 51.14
CA LYS A 400 17.12 -14.67 49.95
C LYS A 400 16.81 -13.17 49.86
N LEU A 401 16.44 -12.58 51.02
CA LEU A 401 16.17 -11.14 51.12
C LEU A 401 17.44 -10.31 50.86
N ALA A 402 18.59 -10.71 51.42
CA ALA A 402 19.86 -10.04 51.20
C ALA A 402 20.27 -10.08 49.72
N ARG A 403 20.11 -11.23 49.04
CA ARG A 403 20.34 -11.34 47.58
C ARG A 403 19.41 -10.47 46.78
N PHE A 404 18.15 -10.40 47.17
CA PHE A 404 17.17 -9.53 46.53
C PHE A 404 17.55 -8.06 46.66
N ILE A 405 17.91 -7.61 47.85
CA ILE A 405 18.36 -6.24 48.12
C ILE A 405 19.62 -5.93 47.29
N HIS A 406 20.61 -6.82 47.29
CA HIS A 406 21.84 -6.66 46.53
C HIS A 406 21.58 -6.52 45.03
N GLY A 407 20.75 -7.40 44.44
CA GLY A 407 20.39 -7.31 43.04
C GLY A 407 19.60 -6.02 42.71
N PHE A 408 18.79 -5.53 43.63
CA PHE A 408 18.09 -4.27 43.48
C PHE A 408 19.06 -3.07 43.52
N CYS A 409 20.01 -3.06 44.45
CA CYS A 409 21.03 -2.03 44.55
C CYS A 409 21.91 -1.99 43.26
N GLU A 410 22.31 -3.15 42.74
CA GLU A 410 23.04 -3.22 41.46
C GLU A 410 22.24 -2.65 40.29
N GLN A 411 20.94 -2.93 40.22
CA GLN A 411 20.05 -2.48 39.15
C GLN A 411 19.81 -0.96 39.20
N GLU A 412 19.67 -0.40 40.43
CA GLU A 412 19.44 1.02 40.66
C GLU A 412 20.75 1.84 40.79
N GLN A 413 21.91 1.18 40.67
CA GLN A 413 23.25 1.81 40.81
C GLN A 413 23.45 2.45 42.21
N LEU A 414 22.91 1.82 43.25
CA LEU A 414 23.03 2.24 44.66
C LEU A 414 24.21 1.59 45.34
#